data_a6dca8fddc840ee885874ce2fb67129e
#
_entry.id   a6dca8fddc840ee885874ce2fb67129e
#
_cell.length_a   1.000
_cell.length_b   1.000
_cell.length_c   1.000
_cell.angle_alpha   90.00
_cell.angle_beta   90.00
_cell.angle_gamma   90.00
#
_symmetry.space_group_name_H-M   'P 1'
#
loop_
_entity.id
_entity.type
_entity.pdbx_description
1 polymer ?
#
loop_
_entity_poly.entity_id
_entity_poly.type
_entity_poly.pdbx_seq_one_letter_code
_entity_poly.pdbx_strand_id
1 'polypeptide(L)'
;MKLMIKNNNNLKKWLEEKLPHLGNLNKIEKFDVGQSNPTYLLHCENKKIVLRSKPMGNLLRGAHRIDREYRVMSALKETKIPVPNMIIYCDENKIIGSEFFLMDFIDGIKEKKPILENYSKDEKKKIYKKKLEVLVNLARLDLKKYNLEDYGKKSDYLFRQIDLWIKQYRASETQKIEAMEFLIENLGSNIPDIYEKFNPVLTHGDFRIDNMIFTKNLDIASLLDWELSTLAPPFIDLSYWCLM
;
A
#
# COMPACT_ATOMS: atom_id res chain seq x y z
N MET A 1 -15.82 8.87 18.36
CA MET A 1 -15.83 8.43 16.94
C MET A 1 -16.37 6.99 16.89
N LYS A 2 -17.50 6.75 16.22
CA LYS A 2 -18.14 5.42 16.20
C LYS A 2 -17.23 4.41 15.47
N LEU A 3 -16.90 3.29 16.10
CA LEU A 3 -16.26 2.14 15.42
C LEU A 3 -17.13 1.75 14.22
N MET A 4 -16.55 1.72 13.02
CA MET A 4 -17.29 1.35 11.80
C MET A 4 -17.48 -0.17 11.64
N ILE A 5 -16.91 -0.99 12.54
CA ILE A 5 -17.18 -2.43 12.59
C ILE A 5 -18.59 -2.63 13.14
N LYS A 6 -19.52 -3.02 12.25
CA LYS A 6 -20.95 -3.12 12.58
C LYS A 6 -21.27 -4.19 13.62
N ASN A 7 -20.41 -5.20 13.79
CA ASN A 7 -20.70 -6.33 14.68
C ASN A 7 -19.44 -6.92 15.31
N ASN A 8 -19.03 -6.39 16.47
CA ASN A 8 -17.87 -6.89 17.21
C ASN A 8 -18.05 -8.34 17.69
N ASN A 9 -19.27 -8.80 17.94
CA ASN A 9 -19.52 -10.15 18.41
C ASN A 9 -19.30 -11.18 17.29
N ASN A 10 -19.68 -10.86 16.05
CA ASN A 10 -19.41 -11.76 14.93
C ASN A 10 -17.91 -11.88 14.67
N LEU A 11 -17.18 -10.75 14.72
CA LEU A 11 -15.73 -10.80 14.58
C LEU A 11 -15.06 -11.63 15.68
N LYS A 12 -15.50 -11.49 16.93
CA LYS A 12 -14.97 -12.30 18.04
C LYS A 12 -15.16 -13.80 17.79
N LYS A 13 -16.39 -14.22 17.51
CA LYS A 13 -16.70 -15.63 17.23
C LYS A 13 -15.89 -16.16 16.03
N TRP A 14 -15.80 -15.36 14.96
CA TRP A 14 -15.06 -15.73 13.78
C TRP A 14 -13.54 -15.90 14.06
N LEU A 15 -12.96 -15.02 14.88
CA LEU A 15 -11.56 -15.16 15.33
C LEU A 15 -11.33 -16.40 16.18
N GLU A 16 -12.23 -16.68 17.12
CA GLU A 16 -12.18 -17.88 17.98
C GLU A 16 -12.24 -19.18 17.14
N GLU A 17 -13.07 -19.21 16.10
CA GLU A 17 -13.22 -20.36 15.20
C GLU A 17 -12.04 -20.54 14.24
N LYS A 18 -11.59 -19.44 13.60
CA LYS A 18 -10.59 -19.51 12.52
C LYS A 18 -9.15 -19.41 13.03
N LEU A 19 -8.93 -18.71 14.13
CA LEU A 19 -7.61 -18.36 14.66
C LEU A 19 -7.55 -18.54 16.19
N PRO A 20 -7.90 -19.74 16.73
CA PRO A 20 -8.00 -19.97 18.18
C PRO A 20 -6.69 -19.70 18.92
N HIS A 21 -5.55 -19.80 18.24
CA HIS A 21 -4.23 -19.53 18.80
C HIS A 21 -4.01 -18.06 19.19
N LEU A 22 -4.83 -17.14 18.71
CA LEU A 22 -4.77 -15.72 19.08
C LEU A 22 -5.35 -15.45 20.47
N GLY A 23 -6.16 -16.37 21.03
CA GLY A 23 -6.91 -16.14 22.25
C GLY A 23 -8.06 -15.13 22.05
N ASN A 24 -8.64 -14.67 23.16
CA ASN A 24 -9.78 -13.77 23.16
C ASN A 24 -9.44 -12.39 22.58
N LEU A 25 -10.36 -11.80 21.79
CA LEU A 25 -10.27 -10.41 21.35
C LEU A 25 -10.68 -9.48 22.50
N ASN A 26 -9.72 -8.77 23.09
CA ASN A 26 -9.93 -7.91 24.26
C ASN A 26 -10.32 -6.47 23.86
N LYS A 27 -9.67 -5.89 22.82
CA LYS A 27 -9.86 -4.49 22.43
C LYS A 27 -9.68 -4.31 20.92
N ILE A 28 -10.43 -3.37 20.37
CA ILE A 28 -10.28 -2.90 18.97
C ILE A 28 -10.00 -1.40 19.01
N GLU A 29 -8.90 -0.99 18.39
CA GLU A 29 -8.53 0.42 18.22
C GLU A 29 -8.48 0.76 16.74
N LYS A 30 -9.09 1.87 16.34
CA LYS A 30 -8.99 2.37 14.97
C LYS A 30 -7.72 3.20 14.83
N PHE A 31 -6.94 2.95 13.79
CA PHE A 31 -5.88 3.89 13.42
C PHE A 31 -6.50 5.14 12.79
N ASP A 32 -6.09 6.31 13.28
CA ASP A 32 -6.55 7.61 12.75
C ASP A 32 -5.76 8.03 11.48
N VAL A 33 -4.88 7.17 10.99
CA VAL A 33 -3.98 7.43 9.85
C VAL A 33 -4.42 6.56 8.67
N GLY A 34 -4.61 7.18 7.52
CA GLY A 34 -5.05 6.53 6.28
C GLY A 34 -6.53 6.77 6.00
N GLN A 35 -6.83 7.44 4.89
CA GLN A 35 -8.21 7.81 4.54
C GLN A 35 -8.91 6.78 3.64
N SER A 36 -8.14 5.89 2.98
CA SER A 36 -8.69 4.99 1.96
C SER A 36 -9.37 3.76 2.55
N ASN A 37 -8.63 2.93 3.25
CA ASN A 37 -9.11 1.64 3.77
C ASN A 37 -9.09 1.64 5.30
N PRO A 38 -10.25 1.48 5.99
CA PRO A 38 -10.31 1.45 7.44
C PRO A 38 -9.39 0.38 8.03
N THR A 39 -8.52 0.81 8.93
CA THR A 39 -7.50 -0.06 9.54
C THR A 39 -7.64 -0.02 11.06
N TYR A 40 -7.58 -1.20 11.69
CA TYR A 40 -7.81 -1.38 13.13
C TYR A 40 -6.71 -2.24 13.75
N LEU A 41 -6.29 -1.89 14.96
CA LEU A 41 -5.46 -2.73 15.82
C LEU A 41 -6.38 -3.60 16.66
N LEU A 42 -6.22 -4.89 16.55
CA LEU A 42 -6.91 -5.89 17.37
C LEU A 42 -5.95 -6.36 18.47
N HIS A 43 -6.34 -6.13 19.71
CA HIS A 43 -5.62 -6.64 20.89
C HIS A 43 -6.20 -8.00 21.26
N CYS A 44 -5.61 -9.07 20.77
CA CYS A 44 -5.91 -10.39 21.20
C CYS A 44 -5.08 -10.77 22.45
N GLU A 45 -5.51 -11.78 23.18
CA GLU A 45 -4.86 -12.24 24.41
C GLU A 45 -3.37 -12.56 24.20
N ASN A 46 -3.06 -13.30 23.14
CA ASN A 46 -1.72 -13.78 22.85
C ASN A 46 -0.92 -12.90 21.89
N LYS A 47 -1.58 -12.03 21.10
CA LYS A 47 -0.92 -11.26 20.04
C LYS A 47 -1.72 -10.02 19.66
N LYS A 48 -1.01 -8.97 19.21
CA LYS A 48 -1.60 -7.85 18.47
C LYS A 48 -1.57 -8.15 16.99
N ILE A 49 -2.68 -7.89 16.30
CA ILE A 49 -2.79 -8.04 14.85
C ILE A 49 -3.50 -6.82 14.25
N VAL A 50 -3.34 -6.62 12.96
CA VAL A 50 -3.99 -5.52 12.23
C VAL A 50 -5.08 -6.08 11.34
N LEU A 51 -6.27 -5.47 11.41
CA LEU A 51 -7.38 -5.69 10.50
C LEU A 51 -7.46 -4.50 9.53
N ARG A 52 -7.39 -4.76 8.23
CA ARG A 52 -7.63 -3.77 7.19
C ARG A 52 -8.86 -4.18 6.39
N SER A 53 -9.83 -3.27 6.27
CA SER A 53 -11.12 -3.56 5.65
C SER A 53 -11.41 -2.63 4.49
N LYS A 54 -12.23 -3.12 3.57
CA LYS A 54 -12.82 -2.29 2.53
C LYS A 54 -13.80 -1.28 3.17
N PRO A 55 -13.84 -0.01 2.71
CA PRO A 55 -14.83 0.94 3.20
C PRO A 55 -16.26 0.46 2.92
N MET A 56 -17.19 0.81 3.82
CA MET A 56 -18.60 0.55 3.59
C MET A 56 -19.22 1.63 2.71
N GLY A 57 -20.21 1.27 1.89
CA GLY A 57 -20.97 2.19 1.05
C GLY A 57 -20.78 1.96 -0.44
N ASN A 58 -21.31 2.88 -1.26
CA ASN A 58 -21.14 2.84 -2.69
C ASN A 58 -19.74 3.32 -3.09
N LEU A 59 -18.91 2.40 -3.48
CA LEU A 59 -17.52 2.67 -3.89
C LEU A 59 -17.43 2.79 -5.41
N LEU A 60 -16.52 3.63 -5.89
CA LEU A 60 -16.19 3.67 -7.30
C LEU A 60 -15.64 2.31 -7.74
N ARG A 61 -16.06 1.88 -8.93
CA ARG A 61 -15.65 0.59 -9.50
C ARG A 61 -14.13 0.53 -9.63
N GLY A 62 -13.52 -0.47 -9.01
CA GLY A 62 -12.06 -0.66 -9.04
C GLY A 62 -11.27 0.06 -7.93
N ALA A 63 -11.91 0.90 -7.09
CA ALA A 63 -11.30 1.47 -5.90
C ALA A 63 -11.29 0.46 -4.73
N HIS A 64 -10.37 0.67 -3.79
CA HIS A 64 -10.32 -0.10 -2.52
C HIS A 64 -10.20 -1.63 -2.71
N ARG A 65 -9.31 -2.05 -3.62
CA ARG A 65 -9.03 -3.47 -3.93
C ARG A 65 -8.13 -4.11 -2.89
N ILE A 66 -8.66 -4.33 -1.68
CA ILE A 66 -7.90 -4.95 -0.57
C ILE A 66 -7.50 -6.40 -0.86
N ASP A 67 -8.21 -7.09 -1.75
CA ASP A 67 -7.85 -8.40 -2.28
C ASP A 67 -6.50 -8.37 -3.02
N ARG A 68 -6.24 -7.31 -3.80
CA ARG A 68 -4.97 -7.11 -4.49
C ARG A 68 -3.84 -6.79 -3.50
N GLU A 69 -4.13 -5.94 -2.51
CA GLU A 69 -3.19 -5.59 -1.45
C GLU A 69 -2.79 -6.85 -0.65
N TYR A 70 -3.75 -7.66 -0.26
CA TYR A 70 -3.50 -8.95 0.38
C TYR A 70 -2.65 -9.89 -0.50
N ARG A 71 -2.99 -10.02 -1.79
CA ARG A 71 -2.29 -10.87 -2.75
C ARG A 71 -0.82 -10.48 -2.88
N VAL A 72 -0.51 -9.21 -3.09
CA VAL A 72 0.87 -8.76 -3.28
C VAL A 72 1.70 -8.93 -2.02
N MET A 73 1.20 -8.54 -0.85
CA MET A 73 1.94 -8.73 0.40
C MET A 73 2.15 -10.21 0.73
N SER A 74 1.15 -11.06 0.45
CA SER A 74 1.31 -12.53 0.60
C SER A 74 2.40 -13.09 -0.30
N ALA A 75 2.48 -12.63 -1.55
CA ALA A 75 3.50 -13.06 -2.51
C ALA A 75 4.91 -12.58 -2.11
N LEU A 76 5.02 -11.44 -1.44
CA LEU A 76 6.30 -10.85 -1.02
C LEU A 76 6.88 -11.46 0.27
N LYS A 77 6.12 -12.28 0.99
CA LYS A 77 6.52 -12.86 2.29
C LYS A 77 7.89 -13.52 2.28
N GLU A 78 8.20 -14.28 1.23
CA GLU A 78 9.45 -15.04 1.10
C GLU A 78 10.54 -14.28 0.32
N THR A 79 10.40 -12.95 0.24
CA THR A 79 11.32 -12.08 -0.48
C THR A 79 12.16 -11.23 0.49
N LYS A 80 13.09 -10.44 -0.07
CA LYS A 80 13.84 -9.42 0.68
C LYS A 80 13.08 -8.09 0.82
N ILE A 81 11.83 -8.01 0.33
CA ILE A 81 10.99 -6.84 0.45
C ILE A 81 10.23 -6.97 1.76
N PRO A 82 10.44 -6.05 2.73
CA PRO A 82 9.83 -6.17 4.04
C PRO A 82 8.34 -5.85 3.97
N VAL A 83 7.50 -6.82 4.29
CA VAL A 83 6.03 -6.68 4.39
C VAL A 83 5.54 -7.35 5.66
N PRO A 84 4.37 -6.97 6.21
CA PRO A 84 3.76 -7.71 7.31
C PRO A 84 3.46 -9.15 6.88
N ASN A 85 3.53 -10.09 7.82
CA ASN A 85 3.04 -11.44 7.54
C ASN A 85 1.51 -11.42 7.42
N MET A 86 1.00 -11.87 6.28
CA MET A 86 -0.43 -11.97 6.02
C MET A 86 -0.99 -13.21 6.72
N ILE A 87 -2.06 -13.03 7.49
CA ILE A 87 -2.66 -14.09 8.30
C ILE A 87 -3.80 -14.76 7.53
N ILE A 88 -4.85 -13.99 7.18
CA ILE A 88 -6.02 -14.52 6.48
C ILE A 88 -6.76 -13.39 5.76
N TYR A 89 -7.39 -13.73 4.62
CA TYR A 89 -8.34 -12.88 3.91
C TYR A 89 -9.77 -13.40 4.15
N CYS A 90 -10.72 -12.51 4.36
CA CYS A 90 -12.11 -12.82 4.56
C CYS A 90 -13.01 -11.98 3.62
N ASP A 91 -13.73 -12.64 2.73
CA ASP A 91 -14.69 -12.06 1.79
C ASP A 91 -16.12 -12.08 2.31
N GLU A 92 -16.34 -12.62 3.52
CA GLU A 92 -17.67 -12.76 4.13
C GLU A 92 -18.13 -11.44 4.75
N ASN A 93 -18.96 -10.68 4.02
CA ASN A 93 -19.50 -9.41 4.50
C ASN A 93 -20.32 -9.52 5.81
N LYS A 94 -20.85 -10.71 6.15
CA LYS A 94 -21.63 -10.94 7.37
C LYS A 94 -20.81 -10.74 8.67
N ILE A 95 -19.49 -10.83 8.59
CA ILE A 95 -18.61 -10.78 9.78
C ILE A 95 -18.51 -9.34 10.31
N ILE A 96 -18.06 -8.39 9.48
CA ILE A 96 -17.89 -6.98 9.88
C ILE A 96 -18.64 -5.97 9.00
N GLY A 97 -19.34 -6.44 7.96
CA GLY A 97 -20.06 -5.60 7.01
C GLY A 97 -19.32 -5.33 5.70
N SER A 98 -18.09 -5.80 5.56
CA SER A 98 -17.26 -5.69 4.36
C SER A 98 -16.18 -6.75 4.35
N GLU A 99 -15.54 -6.95 3.20
CA GLU A 99 -14.31 -7.74 3.06
C GLU A 99 -13.19 -7.15 3.92
N PHE A 100 -12.31 -8.01 4.43
CA PHE A 100 -11.14 -7.59 5.22
C PHE A 100 -10.02 -8.62 5.15
N PHE A 101 -8.83 -8.22 5.54
CA PHE A 101 -7.74 -9.13 5.83
C PHE A 101 -7.11 -8.85 7.20
N LEU A 102 -6.43 -9.85 7.71
CA LEU A 102 -5.64 -9.77 8.92
C LEU A 102 -4.17 -9.91 8.58
N MET A 103 -3.34 -9.12 9.24
CA MET A 103 -1.88 -9.18 9.15
C MET A 103 -1.24 -8.97 10.51
N ASP A 104 0.02 -9.33 10.63
CA ASP A 104 0.79 -9.08 11.84
C ASP A 104 0.92 -7.59 12.12
N PHE A 105 0.80 -7.23 13.39
CA PHE A 105 1.19 -5.89 13.84
C PHE A 105 2.71 -5.78 13.89
N ILE A 106 3.25 -4.80 13.20
CA ILE A 106 4.69 -4.51 13.20
C ILE A 106 4.93 -3.34 14.13
N ASP A 107 5.66 -3.59 15.22
CA ASP A 107 6.10 -2.54 16.13
C ASP A 107 7.34 -1.86 15.58
N GLY A 108 7.41 -0.52 15.71
CA GLY A 108 8.54 0.24 15.24
C GLY A 108 8.30 1.74 15.16
N ILE A 109 9.25 2.43 14.56
CA ILE A 109 9.24 3.88 14.39
C ILE A 109 8.58 4.21 13.05
N LYS A 110 7.56 5.06 13.07
CA LYS A 110 6.89 5.58 11.87
C LYS A 110 7.19 7.06 11.72
N GLU A 111 7.88 7.40 10.63
CA GLU A 111 8.18 8.79 10.28
C GLU A 111 7.06 9.38 9.42
N LYS A 112 6.71 10.64 9.70
CA LYS A 112 5.63 11.35 8.99
C LYS A 112 6.15 12.29 7.90
N LYS A 113 7.41 12.71 8.03
CA LYS A 113 8.01 13.72 7.14
C LYS A 113 9.29 13.20 6.50
N PRO A 114 9.51 13.41 5.21
CA PRO A 114 10.71 12.95 4.50
C PRO A 114 12.00 13.65 4.97
N ILE A 115 11.91 14.86 5.52
CA ILE A 115 13.08 15.67 5.92
C ILE A 115 13.86 15.03 7.09
N LEU A 116 13.23 14.19 7.92
CA LEU A 116 13.88 13.46 9.00
C LEU A 116 14.66 14.39 9.95
N GLU A 117 14.03 15.47 10.41
CA GLU A 117 14.66 16.55 11.18
C GLU A 117 15.44 16.06 12.41
N ASN A 118 14.94 15.02 13.07
CA ASN A 118 15.48 14.47 14.32
C ASN A 118 16.64 13.48 14.12
N TYR A 119 17.11 13.29 12.88
CA TYR A 119 18.15 12.32 12.55
C TYR A 119 19.44 13.00 12.13
N SER A 120 20.58 12.47 12.57
CA SER A 120 21.90 12.87 12.11
C SER A 120 22.10 12.60 10.61
N LYS A 121 23.12 13.20 10.02
CA LYS A 121 23.46 12.98 8.60
C LYS A 121 23.71 11.51 8.27
N ASP A 122 24.39 10.79 9.16
CA ASP A 122 24.71 9.37 8.94
C ASP A 122 23.46 8.48 9.07
N GLU A 123 22.57 8.77 10.02
CA GLU A 123 21.29 8.09 10.14
C GLU A 123 20.39 8.33 8.92
N LYS A 124 20.31 9.57 8.43
CA LYS A 124 19.60 9.88 7.17
C LYS A 124 20.15 9.08 6.00
N LYS A 125 21.48 9.06 5.85
CA LYS A 125 22.15 8.26 4.82
C LYS A 125 21.82 6.78 4.93
N LYS A 126 21.79 6.24 6.15
CA LYS A 126 21.40 4.84 6.40
C LYS A 126 19.96 4.57 5.98
N ILE A 127 19.01 5.42 6.40
CA ILE A 127 17.59 5.30 6.05
C ILE A 127 17.40 5.32 4.52
N TYR A 128 18.00 6.28 3.83
CA TYR A 128 17.88 6.38 2.37
C TYR A 128 18.55 5.21 1.64
N LYS A 129 19.67 4.72 2.16
CA LYS A 129 20.31 3.50 1.62
C LYS A 129 19.37 2.30 1.75
N LYS A 130 18.70 2.12 2.90
CA LYS A 130 17.74 1.04 3.11
C LYS A 130 16.52 1.16 2.20
N LYS A 131 16.01 2.37 1.97
CA LYS A 131 14.96 2.62 0.98
C LYS A 131 15.40 2.19 -0.43
N LEU A 132 16.61 2.57 -0.84
CA LEU A 132 17.15 2.19 -2.14
C LEU A 132 17.30 0.66 -2.27
N GLU A 133 17.73 -0.03 -1.22
CA GLU A 133 17.81 -1.50 -1.19
C GLU A 133 16.44 -2.14 -1.48
N VAL A 134 15.34 -1.59 -0.93
CA VAL A 134 13.98 -2.06 -1.20
C VAL A 134 13.59 -1.83 -2.66
N LEU A 135 13.85 -0.64 -3.22
CA LEU A 135 13.59 -0.35 -4.66
C LEU A 135 14.35 -1.31 -5.58
N VAL A 136 15.60 -1.58 -5.28
CA VAL A 136 16.40 -2.55 -6.06
C VAL A 136 15.81 -3.96 -5.98
N ASN A 137 15.33 -4.37 -4.80
CA ASN A 137 14.69 -5.66 -4.62
C ASN A 137 13.35 -5.74 -5.39
N LEU A 138 12.56 -4.65 -5.42
CA LEU A 138 11.34 -4.56 -6.24
C LEU A 138 11.65 -4.69 -7.73
N ALA A 139 12.63 -3.93 -8.22
CA ALA A 139 13.03 -3.96 -9.62
C ALA A 139 13.62 -5.32 -10.07
N ARG A 140 14.16 -6.11 -9.16
CA ARG A 140 14.76 -7.44 -9.42
C ARG A 140 13.85 -8.60 -9.07
N LEU A 141 12.62 -8.34 -8.66
CA LEU A 141 11.67 -9.39 -8.27
C LEU A 141 11.31 -10.25 -9.48
N ASP A 142 11.46 -11.55 -9.35
CA ASP A 142 10.98 -12.51 -10.34
C ASP A 142 9.46 -12.65 -10.23
N LEU A 143 8.74 -11.92 -11.08
CA LEU A 143 7.27 -11.89 -11.07
C LEU A 143 6.65 -13.26 -11.31
N LYS A 144 7.29 -14.13 -12.10
CA LYS A 144 6.80 -15.47 -12.41
C LYS A 144 6.91 -16.39 -11.18
N LYS A 145 8.06 -16.37 -10.53
CA LYS A 145 8.32 -17.14 -9.31
C LYS A 145 7.30 -16.85 -8.21
N TYR A 146 6.85 -15.60 -8.09
CA TYR A 146 5.93 -15.15 -7.07
C TYR A 146 4.48 -14.98 -7.54
N ASN A 147 4.13 -15.52 -8.72
CA ASN A 147 2.77 -15.47 -9.29
C ASN A 147 2.18 -14.05 -9.39
N LEU A 148 3.00 -13.08 -9.83
CA LEU A 148 2.63 -11.67 -9.99
C LEU A 148 2.65 -11.20 -11.45
N GLU A 149 2.81 -12.08 -12.45
CA GLU A 149 2.89 -11.70 -13.87
C GLU A 149 1.63 -11.05 -14.41
N ASP A 150 0.46 -11.37 -13.82
CA ASP A 150 -0.87 -10.83 -14.15
C ASP A 150 -1.33 -9.74 -13.17
N TYR A 151 -0.44 -9.30 -12.26
CA TYR A 151 -0.79 -8.33 -11.21
C TYR A 151 -1.14 -6.94 -11.76
N GLY A 152 -0.70 -6.61 -12.96
CA GLY A 152 -1.03 -5.37 -13.66
C GLY A 152 -0.87 -5.50 -15.17
N LYS A 153 -1.35 -4.50 -15.90
CA LYS A 153 -1.11 -4.41 -17.35
C LYS A 153 0.35 -4.07 -17.60
N LYS A 154 0.98 -4.81 -18.52
CA LYS A 154 2.42 -4.68 -18.81
C LYS A 154 2.77 -3.54 -19.78
N SER A 155 1.79 -3.03 -20.55
CA SER A 155 2.04 -2.02 -21.59
C SER A 155 1.44 -0.65 -21.24
N ASP A 156 1.95 0.38 -21.89
CA ASP A 156 1.37 1.73 -21.95
C ASP A 156 1.07 2.38 -20.59
N TYR A 157 1.89 2.07 -19.57
CA TYR A 157 1.63 2.53 -18.20
C TYR A 157 1.51 4.05 -18.12
N LEU A 158 2.47 4.80 -18.67
CA LEU A 158 2.47 6.27 -18.58
C LEU A 158 1.29 6.88 -19.34
N PHE A 159 0.99 6.39 -20.55
CA PHE A 159 -0.18 6.85 -21.32
C PHE A 159 -1.48 6.61 -20.56
N ARG A 160 -1.65 5.42 -19.98
CA ARG A 160 -2.83 5.11 -19.17
C ARG A 160 -2.95 5.98 -17.92
N GLN A 161 -1.82 6.34 -17.29
CA GLN A 161 -1.83 7.24 -16.13
C GLN A 161 -2.22 8.67 -16.54
N ILE A 162 -1.65 9.18 -17.62
CA ILE A 162 -2.01 10.49 -18.17
C ILE A 162 -3.50 10.54 -18.47
N ASP A 163 -4.04 9.56 -19.21
CA ASP A 163 -5.46 9.49 -19.53
C ASP A 163 -6.35 9.43 -18.28
N LEU A 164 -5.94 8.64 -17.28
CA LEU A 164 -6.68 8.51 -16.03
C LEU A 164 -6.74 9.87 -15.30
N TRP A 165 -5.60 10.55 -15.16
CA TRP A 165 -5.51 11.82 -14.46
C TRP A 165 -6.23 12.94 -15.20
N ILE A 166 -6.17 12.97 -16.54
CA ILE A 166 -6.97 13.90 -17.35
C ILE A 166 -8.47 13.69 -17.10
N LYS A 167 -8.95 12.45 -17.14
CA LYS A 167 -10.36 12.14 -16.85
C LYS A 167 -10.78 12.55 -15.45
N GLN A 168 -9.96 12.31 -14.45
CA GLN A 168 -10.24 12.70 -13.07
C GLN A 168 -10.25 14.23 -12.91
N TYR A 169 -9.27 14.91 -13.49
CA TYR A 169 -9.23 16.37 -13.48
C TYR A 169 -10.48 16.97 -14.14
N ARG A 170 -10.84 16.53 -15.34
CA ARG A 170 -12.04 17.01 -16.04
C ARG A 170 -13.33 16.75 -15.26
N ALA A 171 -13.42 15.61 -14.57
CA ALA A 171 -14.59 15.29 -13.76
C ALA A 171 -14.71 16.14 -12.47
N SER A 172 -13.61 16.69 -11.98
CA SER A 172 -13.55 17.52 -10.77
C SER A 172 -13.27 19.00 -11.03
N GLU A 173 -13.13 19.40 -12.28
CA GLU A 173 -12.79 20.77 -12.70
C GLU A 173 -13.90 21.75 -12.28
N THR A 174 -13.53 22.76 -11.49
CA THR A 174 -14.42 23.86 -11.08
C THR A 174 -14.08 25.16 -11.79
N GLN A 175 -12.87 25.28 -12.31
CA GLN A 175 -12.40 26.40 -13.11
C GLN A 175 -11.26 25.93 -14.03
N LYS A 176 -11.10 26.59 -15.17
CA LYS A 176 -10.00 26.34 -16.08
C LYS A 176 -8.69 26.84 -15.48
N ILE A 177 -7.66 25.95 -15.43
CA ILE A 177 -6.30 26.28 -14.99
C ILE A 177 -5.36 26.12 -16.19
N GLU A 178 -4.81 27.22 -16.69
CA GLU A 178 -3.97 27.22 -17.90
C GLU A 178 -2.78 26.26 -17.82
N ALA A 179 -2.12 26.16 -16.66
CA ALA A 179 -1.02 25.22 -16.47
C ALA A 179 -1.47 23.75 -16.62
N MET A 180 -2.70 23.42 -16.21
CA MET A 180 -3.25 22.07 -16.40
C MET A 180 -3.57 21.80 -17.86
N GLU A 181 -4.12 22.79 -18.57
CA GLU A 181 -4.35 22.67 -20.03
C GLU A 181 -3.05 22.41 -20.77
N PHE A 182 -2.01 23.19 -20.46
CA PHE A 182 -0.68 22.99 -21.04
C PHE A 182 -0.14 21.59 -20.79
N LEU A 183 -0.28 21.06 -19.56
CA LEU A 183 0.16 19.70 -19.23
C LEU A 183 -0.65 18.64 -20.01
N ILE A 184 -1.98 18.82 -20.12
CA ILE A 184 -2.86 17.90 -20.84
C ILE A 184 -2.47 17.82 -22.33
N GLU A 185 -2.15 18.95 -22.93
CA GLU A 185 -1.78 19.03 -24.35
C GLU A 185 -0.38 18.46 -24.63
N ASN A 186 0.54 18.54 -23.67
CA ASN A 186 1.96 18.28 -23.93
C ASN A 186 2.52 17.00 -23.29
N LEU A 187 1.95 16.49 -22.19
CA LEU A 187 2.56 15.36 -21.48
C LEU A 187 2.69 14.10 -22.35
N GLY A 188 1.65 13.76 -23.10
CA GLY A 188 1.65 12.54 -23.91
C GLY A 188 2.72 12.53 -25.00
N SER A 189 2.91 13.68 -25.68
CA SER A 189 3.90 13.83 -26.78
C SER A 189 5.35 13.96 -26.27
N ASN A 190 5.55 14.22 -24.98
CA ASN A 190 6.86 14.38 -24.37
C ASN A 190 7.33 13.14 -23.58
N ILE A 191 6.62 12.00 -23.67
CA ILE A 191 7.09 10.74 -23.11
C ILE A 191 8.30 10.27 -23.93
N PRO A 192 9.47 10.05 -23.29
CA PRO A 192 10.67 9.61 -24.03
C PRO A 192 10.48 8.18 -24.57
N ASP A 193 10.93 7.92 -25.81
CA ASP A 193 10.88 6.57 -26.44
C ASP A 193 11.59 5.47 -25.64
N ILE A 194 12.60 5.86 -24.86
CA ILE A 194 13.34 4.92 -24.01
C ILE A 194 12.44 4.22 -22.97
N TYR A 195 11.31 4.85 -22.61
CA TYR A 195 10.34 4.29 -21.69
C TYR A 195 9.85 2.89 -22.10
N GLU A 196 9.63 2.66 -23.39
CA GLU A 196 9.14 1.38 -23.93
C GLU A 196 10.17 0.24 -23.83
N LYS A 197 11.45 0.57 -23.63
CA LYS A 197 12.53 -0.41 -23.51
C LYS A 197 12.61 -1.09 -22.14
N PHE A 198 11.89 -0.56 -21.14
CA PHE A 198 11.90 -1.13 -19.81
C PHE A 198 10.82 -2.20 -19.63
N ASN A 199 11.25 -3.39 -19.20
CA ASN A 199 10.32 -4.41 -18.75
C ASN A 199 9.60 -3.92 -17.48
N PRO A 200 8.26 -4.10 -17.37
CA PRO A 200 7.52 -3.76 -16.17
C PRO A 200 8.00 -4.60 -14.99
N VAL A 201 8.12 -3.94 -13.84
CA VAL A 201 8.44 -4.54 -12.54
C VAL A 201 7.29 -4.30 -11.56
N LEU A 202 7.30 -4.97 -10.44
CA LEU A 202 6.39 -4.61 -9.35
C LEU A 202 6.79 -3.25 -8.79
N THR A 203 5.84 -2.32 -8.79
CA THR A 203 5.96 -1.00 -8.16
C THR A 203 4.99 -0.86 -7.01
N HIS A 204 5.39 -0.13 -5.99
CA HIS A 204 4.54 0.18 -4.83
C HIS A 204 3.47 1.21 -5.18
N GLY A 205 3.81 2.21 -5.99
CA GLY A 205 2.92 3.29 -6.42
C GLY A 205 2.77 4.47 -5.45
N ASP A 206 3.15 4.28 -4.17
CA ASP A 206 3.20 5.33 -3.14
C ASP A 206 4.42 5.12 -2.22
N PHE A 207 5.63 5.08 -2.81
CA PHE A 207 6.87 4.72 -2.13
C PHE A 207 7.42 5.85 -1.26
N ARG A 208 6.70 6.20 -0.20
CA ARG A 208 6.98 7.27 0.74
C ARG A 208 7.50 6.74 2.07
N ILE A 209 8.20 7.60 2.82
CA ILE A 209 8.78 7.23 4.11
C ILE A 209 7.71 6.97 5.17
N ASP A 210 6.59 7.66 5.10
CA ASP A 210 5.45 7.50 5.99
C ASP A 210 4.66 6.19 5.76
N ASN A 211 4.96 5.47 4.66
CA ASN A 211 4.49 4.11 4.42
C ASN A 211 5.49 3.04 4.91
N MET A 212 6.54 3.44 5.65
CA MET A 212 7.56 2.54 6.19
C MET A 212 7.54 2.53 7.71
N ILE A 213 7.77 1.34 8.27
CA ILE A 213 8.04 1.16 9.69
C ILE A 213 9.52 0.83 9.84
N PHE A 214 10.21 1.54 10.69
CA PHE A 214 11.63 1.34 10.97
C PHE A 214 11.85 0.65 12.29
N THR A 215 12.87 -0.21 12.36
CA THR A 215 13.38 -0.74 13.63
C THR A 215 14.12 0.34 14.39
N LYS A 216 14.46 0.10 15.66
CA LYS A 216 15.35 0.98 16.45
C LYS A 216 16.72 1.18 15.78
N ASN A 217 17.15 0.21 14.97
CA ASN A 217 18.42 0.29 14.23
C ASN A 217 18.25 0.93 12.84
N LEU A 218 17.10 1.55 12.54
CA LEU A 218 16.80 2.23 11.28
C LEU A 218 16.80 1.30 10.05
N ASP A 219 16.64 0.01 10.24
CA ASP A 219 16.29 -0.92 9.16
C ASP A 219 14.80 -0.84 8.88
N ILE A 220 14.38 -1.08 7.63
CA ILE A 220 12.94 -1.10 7.29
C ILE A 220 12.35 -2.42 7.76
N ALA A 221 11.52 -2.35 8.80
CA ALA A 221 10.81 -3.50 9.35
C ALA A 221 9.61 -3.88 8.46
N SER A 222 8.97 -2.90 7.83
CA SER A 222 7.85 -3.15 6.94
C SER A 222 7.59 -1.97 6.00
N LEU A 223 7.18 -2.29 4.75
CA LEU A 223 6.60 -1.38 3.78
C LEU A 223 5.09 -1.66 3.74
N LEU A 224 4.28 -0.64 3.97
CA LEU A 224 2.82 -0.69 4.11
C LEU A 224 2.14 0.03 2.96
N ASP A 225 0.81 -0.15 2.85
CA ASP A 225 -0.08 0.59 1.94
C ASP A 225 0.16 0.30 0.45
N TRP A 226 -0.04 -0.95 0.08
CA TRP A 226 0.14 -1.47 -1.28
C TRP A 226 -1.07 -1.27 -2.20
N GLU A 227 -2.03 -0.40 -1.84
CA GLU A 227 -3.28 -0.22 -2.59
C GLU A 227 -3.07 0.32 -4.01
N LEU A 228 -2.00 1.11 -4.24
CA LEU A 228 -1.63 1.65 -5.55
C LEU A 228 -0.64 0.78 -6.32
N SER A 229 -0.22 -0.35 -5.74
CA SER A 229 0.78 -1.22 -6.36
C SER A 229 0.30 -1.83 -7.68
N THR A 230 1.24 -1.94 -8.63
CA THR A 230 0.96 -2.45 -9.97
C THR A 230 2.25 -2.89 -10.67
N LEU A 231 2.13 -3.34 -11.93
CA LEU A 231 3.27 -3.50 -12.81
C LEU A 231 3.49 -2.21 -13.61
N ALA A 232 4.69 -1.62 -13.48
CA ALA A 232 5.06 -0.37 -14.12
C ALA A 232 6.58 -0.34 -14.42
N PRO A 233 7.07 0.65 -15.19
CA PRO A 233 8.51 0.83 -15.38
C PRO A 233 9.27 1.01 -14.06
N PRO A 234 10.51 0.50 -13.94
CA PRO A 234 11.24 0.44 -12.66
C PRO A 234 11.56 1.80 -12.03
N PHE A 235 11.49 2.88 -12.78
CA PHE A 235 11.77 4.23 -12.30
C PHE A 235 10.56 4.93 -11.67
N ILE A 236 9.34 4.36 -11.71
CA ILE A 236 8.14 5.03 -11.21
C ILE A 236 8.25 5.35 -9.71
N ASP A 237 8.54 4.37 -8.87
CA ASP A 237 8.69 4.59 -7.44
C ASP A 237 9.90 5.50 -7.10
N LEU A 238 10.98 5.40 -7.88
CA LEU A 238 12.14 6.28 -7.73
C LEU A 238 11.80 7.72 -8.07
N SER A 239 11.11 7.96 -9.19
CA SER A 239 10.67 9.30 -9.60
C SER A 239 9.76 9.92 -8.55
N TYR A 240 8.80 9.15 -8.05
CA TYR A 240 7.90 9.60 -6.99
C TYR A 240 8.66 9.97 -5.71
N TRP A 241 9.63 9.14 -5.31
CA TRP A 241 10.49 9.45 -4.17
C TRP A 241 11.32 10.73 -4.36
N CYS A 242 11.81 11.00 -5.58
CA CYS A 242 12.60 12.20 -5.86
C CYS A 242 11.76 13.49 -5.85
N LEU A 243 10.44 13.40 -5.97
CA LEU A 243 9.51 14.55 -5.92
C LEU A 243 9.12 14.96 -4.49
N MET A 244 9.40 14.11 -3.47
CA MET A 244 9.06 14.30 -2.06
C MET A 244 10.26 14.80 -1.26
#